data_a9e66a0445c339a85a7a787a68156dd0
#
_entry.id   a9e66a0445c339a85a7a787a68156dd0
#
_cell.length_a   1.000
_cell.length_b   1.000
_cell.length_c   1.000
_cell.angle_alpha   90.00
_cell.angle_beta   90.00
_cell.angle_gamma   90.00
#
_symmetry.space_group_name_H-M   'P 1'
#
loop_
_entity.id
_entity.type
_entity.pdbx_description
1 polymer ?
#
loop_
_entity_poly.entity_id
_entity_poly.type
_entity_poly.pdbx_seq_one_letter_code
_entity_poly.pdbx_strand_id
1 'polypeptide(L)'
;IYQTTSYCFDSVQYGADLFALKEEGHIYSRISNPTVQVFEDRMALLEGGVGAVAFSSGMGAINAAILNIMKAGDEIVAAPTLYGGTYNLLSNMLPKFGIKVHFVDPDDP
;
A
#
# COMPACT_ATOMS: atom_id res chain seq x y z
N ILE A 1 2.49 9.64 20.64
CA ILE A 1 1.85 8.47 20.00
C ILE A 1 0.35 8.67 20.01
N TYR A 2 -0.27 8.61 18.85
CA TYR A 2 -1.71 8.71 18.68
C TYR A 2 -2.33 7.30 18.65
N GLN A 3 -2.93 6.90 19.77
CA GLN A 3 -3.61 5.61 19.92
C GLN A 3 -5.14 5.83 19.95
N THR A 4 -5.67 6.43 18.91
CA THR A 4 -7.10 6.73 18.77
C THR A 4 -7.61 6.21 17.43
N THR A 5 -8.91 5.97 17.35
CA THR A 5 -9.58 5.57 16.10
C THR A 5 -10.04 6.77 15.28
N SER A 6 -10.54 7.81 15.93
CA SER A 6 -11.07 9.02 15.29
C SER A 6 -10.49 10.28 15.93
N TYR A 7 -10.64 11.40 15.25
CA TYR A 7 -10.11 12.69 15.65
C TYR A 7 -11.24 13.71 15.84
N CYS A 8 -11.02 14.65 16.75
CA CYS A 8 -11.92 15.79 16.93
C CYS A 8 -11.63 16.85 15.87
N PHE A 9 -12.67 17.55 15.44
CA PHE A 9 -12.57 18.66 14.51
C PHE A 9 -12.83 19.98 15.25
N ASP A 10 -12.09 21.01 14.91
CA ASP A 10 -12.23 22.35 15.52
C ASP A 10 -13.58 22.99 15.16
N SER A 11 -14.18 22.60 14.05
CA SER A 11 -15.51 23.04 13.64
C SER A 11 -16.20 22.01 12.73
N VAL A 12 -17.52 22.10 12.63
CA VAL A 12 -18.32 21.28 11.70
C VAL A 12 -17.91 21.52 10.24
N GLN A 13 -17.60 22.79 9.91
CA GLN A 13 -17.17 23.15 8.56
C GLN A 13 -15.82 22.52 8.23
N TYR A 14 -14.84 22.60 9.14
CA TYR A 14 -13.54 21.97 8.96
C TYR A 14 -13.68 20.44 8.77
N GLY A 15 -14.51 19.80 9.58
CA GLY A 15 -14.81 18.37 9.41
C GLY A 15 -15.41 18.07 8.03
N ALA A 16 -16.37 18.87 7.57
CA ALA A 16 -16.96 18.69 6.23
C ALA A 16 -15.93 18.87 5.10
N ASP A 17 -15.01 19.81 5.24
CA ASP A 17 -13.97 20.07 4.24
C ASP A 17 -12.93 18.95 4.19
N LEU A 18 -12.56 18.35 5.34
CA LEU A 18 -11.74 17.14 5.41
C LEU A 18 -12.39 15.95 4.68
N PHE A 19 -13.68 15.69 4.92
CA PHE A 19 -14.42 14.62 4.23
C PHE A 19 -14.58 14.88 2.73
N ALA A 20 -14.62 16.16 2.34
CA ALA A 20 -14.68 16.57 0.94
C ALA A 20 -13.30 16.63 0.27
N LEU A 21 -12.21 16.27 0.96
CA LEU A 21 -10.82 16.33 0.50
C LEU A 21 -10.39 17.75 0.03
N LYS A 22 -10.96 18.78 0.64
CA LYS A 22 -10.59 20.19 0.41
C LYS A 22 -9.49 20.69 1.33
N GLU A 23 -9.36 20.03 2.48
CA GLU A 23 -8.35 20.30 3.49
C GLU A 23 -7.61 19.00 3.82
N GLU A 24 -6.35 19.14 4.25
CA GLU A 24 -5.55 18.02 4.71
C GLU A 24 -5.69 17.85 6.23
N GLY A 25 -5.77 16.59 6.68
CA GLY A 25 -5.86 16.29 8.11
C GLY A 25 -6.28 14.85 8.39
N HIS A 26 -6.43 14.54 9.66
CA HIS A 26 -6.73 13.19 10.12
C HIS A 26 -8.20 13.07 10.52
N ILE A 27 -8.89 12.11 9.93
CA ILE A 27 -10.30 11.81 10.19
C ILE A 27 -10.41 10.53 11.03
N TYR A 28 -9.72 9.47 10.60
CA TYR A 28 -9.80 8.15 11.17
C TYR A 28 -8.49 7.39 10.97
N SER A 29 -7.98 6.72 12.01
CA SER A 29 -6.64 6.11 12.00
C SER A 29 -6.42 5.01 10.96
N ARG A 30 -7.49 4.37 10.45
CA ARG A 30 -7.37 3.43 9.34
C ARG A 30 -6.99 4.14 8.03
N ILE A 31 -7.39 5.41 7.88
CA ILE A 31 -7.10 6.22 6.68
C ILE A 31 -5.74 6.90 6.85
N SER A 32 -5.56 7.60 7.97
CA SER A 32 -4.31 8.30 8.30
C SER A 32 -4.18 8.45 9.81
N ASN A 33 -2.93 8.42 10.30
CA ASN A 33 -2.62 8.60 11.71
C ASN A 33 -1.32 9.39 11.83
N PRO A 34 -1.23 10.44 12.67
CA PRO A 34 -0.03 11.28 12.76
C PRO A 34 1.24 10.50 13.11
N THR A 35 1.14 9.46 13.94
CA THR A 35 2.29 8.64 14.31
C THR A 35 2.77 7.78 13.13
N VAL A 36 1.85 7.20 12.38
CA VAL A 36 2.17 6.40 11.18
C VAL A 36 2.70 7.31 10.08
N GLN A 37 2.12 8.50 9.92
CA GLN A 37 2.58 9.47 8.91
C GLN A 37 4.03 9.85 9.09
N VAL A 38 4.51 10.06 10.32
CA VAL A 38 5.94 10.34 10.57
C VAL A 38 6.85 9.23 10.03
N PHE A 39 6.42 7.98 10.11
CA PHE A 39 7.15 6.86 9.54
C PHE A 39 7.09 6.88 8.00
N GLU A 40 5.91 7.09 7.43
CA GLU A 40 5.68 7.16 5.99
C GLU A 40 6.50 8.28 5.34
N ASP A 41 6.44 9.50 5.88
CA ASP A 41 7.20 10.65 5.41
C ASP A 41 8.71 10.39 5.45
N ARG A 42 9.18 9.76 6.53
CA ARG A 42 10.59 9.42 6.71
C ARG A 42 11.07 8.39 5.70
N MET A 43 10.28 7.36 5.45
CA MET A 43 10.60 6.35 4.43
C MET A 43 10.58 6.94 3.02
N ALA A 44 9.60 7.79 2.71
CA ALA A 44 9.56 8.50 1.43
C ALA A 44 10.84 9.33 1.21
N LEU A 45 11.30 10.08 2.21
CA LEU A 45 12.54 10.85 2.13
C LEU A 45 13.78 9.98 1.95
N LEU A 46 13.88 8.86 2.67
CA LEU A 46 15.03 7.94 2.58
C LEU A 46 15.13 7.27 1.21
N GLU A 47 14.01 6.95 0.60
CA GLU A 47 13.92 6.29 -0.71
C GLU A 47 13.86 7.30 -1.88
N GLY A 48 13.81 8.60 -1.61
CA GLY A 48 13.65 9.63 -2.62
C GLY A 48 12.28 9.58 -3.33
N GLY A 49 11.28 9.01 -2.67
CA GLY A 49 9.92 8.88 -3.18
C GLY A 49 9.07 10.13 -2.92
N VAL A 50 7.95 10.23 -3.64
CA VAL A 50 6.96 11.31 -3.46
C VAL A 50 6.04 11.06 -2.27
N GLY A 51 6.00 9.84 -1.76
CA GLY A 51 5.19 9.41 -0.62
C GLY A 51 5.41 7.95 -0.29
N ALA A 52 4.91 7.52 0.86
CA ALA A 52 4.92 6.12 1.28
C ALA A 52 3.61 5.78 1.98
N VAL A 53 3.26 4.51 2.00
CA VAL A 53 2.10 3.98 2.73
C VAL A 53 2.56 2.78 3.56
N ALA A 54 2.29 2.82 4.85
CA ALA A 54 2.65 1.75 5.77
C ALA A 54 1.58 0.65 5.83
N PHE A 55 2.04 -0.58 5.89
CA PHE A 55 1.21 -1.77 6.07
C PHE A 55 1.66 -2.54 7.31
N SER A 56 0.76 -3.34 7.89
CA SER A 56 1.05 -4.18 9.06
C SER A 56 2.00 -5.35 8.76
N SER A 57 2.29 -5.62 7.50
CA SER A 57 3.23 -6.66 7.07
C SER A 57 3.78 -6.38 5.66
N GLY A 58 5.00 -6.89 5.39
CA GLY A 58 5.59 -6.82 4.05
C GLY A 58 4.73 -7.51 2.98
N MET A 59 4.09 -8.64 3.30
CA MET A 59 3.17 -9.31 2.37
C MET A 59 1.92 -8.47 2.08
N GLY A 60 1.42 -7.72 3.08
CA GLY A 60 0.34 -6.75 2.89
C GLY A 60 0.75 -5.63 1.92
N ALA A 61 1.95 -5.10 2.10
CA ALA A 61 2.51 -4.06 1.22
C ALA A 61 2.69 -4.56 -0.23
N ILE A 62 3.30 -5.75 -0.41
CA ILE A 62 3.50 -6.35 -1.74
C ILE A 62 2.16 -6.59 -2.44
N ASN A 63 1.19 -7.20 -1.73
CA ASN A 63 -0.12 -7.47 -2.28
C ASN A 63 -0.86 -6.19 -2.69
N ALA A 64 -0.82 -5.16 -1.83
CA ALA A 64 -1.44 -3.87 -2.12
C ALA A 64 -0.77 -3.17 -3.30
N ALA A 65 0.56 -3.20 -3.40
CA ALA A 65 1.30 -2.62 -4.52
C ALA A 65 0.89 -3.25 -5.85
N ILE A 66 0.81 -4.59 -5.90
CA ILE A 66 0.42 -5.31 -7.13
C ILE A 66 -1.04 -4.99 -7.50
N LEU A 67 -1.97 -5.15 -6.56
CA LEU A 67 -3.40 -4.97 -6.82
C LEU A 67 -3.81 -3.51 -7.06
N ASN A 68 -2.96 -2.54 -6.67
CA ASN A 68 -3.19 -1.13 -6.98
C ASN A 68 -3.00 -0.81 -8.47
N ILE A 69 -2.14 -1.54 -9.17
CA ILE A 69 -1.78 -1.29 -10.57
C ILE A 69 -2.32 -2.35 -11.52
N MET A 70 -2.70 -3.52 -11.03
CA MET A 70 -3.09 -4.67 -11.85
C MET A 70 -4.57 -5.04 -11.65
N LYS A 71 -5.18 -5.53 -12.70
CA LYS A 71 -6.56 -6.03 -12.75
C LYS A 71 -6.62 -7.40 -13.40
N ALA A 72 -7.78 -8.05 -13.33
CA ALA A 72 -8.02 -9.31 -14.06
C ALA A 72 -7.74 -9.18 -15.56
N GLY A 73 -6.98 -10.11 -16.09
CA GLY A 73 -6.51 -10.13 -17.47
C GLY A 73 -5.10 -9.57 -17.68
N ASP A 74 -4.53 -8.88 -16.69
CA ASP A 74 -3.17 -8.38 -16.75
C ASP A 74 -2.15 -9.50 -16.52
N GLU A 75 -0.93 -9.27 -16.95
CA GLU A 75 0.18 -10.23 -16.84
C GLU A 75 1.38 -9.60 -16.14
N ILE A 76 2.07 -10.37 -15.30
CA ILE A 76 3.28 -9.97 -14.58
C ILE A 76 4.43 -10.93 -14.89
N VAL A 77 5.61 -10.38 -15.07
CA VAL A 77 6.86 -11.15 -15.18
C VAL A 77 7.60 -11.04 -13.85
N ALA A 78 8.08 -12.16 -13.33
CA ALA A 78 8.77 -12.24 -12.06
C ALA A 78 9.91 -13.25 -12.09
N ALA A 79 10.97 -13.01 -11.32
CA ALA A 79 11.97 -14.01 -11.06
C ALA A 79 11.44 -15.07 -10.09
N PRO A 80 11.83 -16.35 -10.20
CA PRO A 80 11.40 -17.41 -9.29
C PRO A 80 12.11 -17.33 -7.91
N THR A 81 13.26 -16.64 -7.85
CA THR A 81 14.12 -16.53 -6.66
C THR A 81 13.61 -15.46 -5.70
N LEU A 82 12.40 -15.66 -5.16
CA LEU A 82 11.72 -14.74 -4.27
C LEU A 82 11.54 -15.33 -2.86
N TYR A 83 11.25 -14.46 -1.90
CA TYR A 83 10.74 -14.91 -0.61
C TYR A 83 9.52 -15.82 -0.82
N GLY A 84 9.47 -16.96 -0.10
CA GLY A 84 8.46 -18.00 -0.31
C GLY A 84 7.00 -17.49 -0.25
N GLY A 85 6.72 -16.52 0.64
CA GLY A 85 5.40 -15.89 0.71
C GLY A 85 5.05 -15.11 -0.57
N THR A 86 6.01 -14.38 -1.12
CA THR A 86 5.83 -13.65 -2.39
C THR A 86 5.68 -14.61 -3.56
N TYR A 87 6.51 -15.65 -3.62
CA TYR A 87 6.37 -16.69 -4.63
C TYR A 87 4.97 -17.33 -4.59
N ASN A 88 4.49 -17.70 -3.40
CA ASN A 88 3.15 -18.27 -3.23
C ASN A 88 2.02 -17.29 -3.62
N LEU A 89 2.17 -15.99 -3.30
CA LEU A 89 1.24 -14.95 -3.75
C LEU A 89 1.15 -14.93 -5.27
N LEU A 90 2.30 -14.89 -5.94
CA LEU A 90 2.39 -14.82 -7.40
C LEU A 90 1.90 -16.12 -8.07
N SER A 91 2.33 -17.29 -7.58
CA SER A 91 2.05 -18.57 -8.24
C SER A 91 0.64 -19.11 -7.98
N ASN A 92 0.07 -18.85 -6.79
CA ASN A 92 -1.16 -19.49 -6.36
C ASN A 92 -2.32 -18.51 -6.08
N MET A 93 -2.04 -17.28 -5.66
CA MET A 93 -3.09 -16.34 -5.28
C MET A 93 -3.52 -15.45 -6.42
N LEU A 94 -2.58 -14.77 -7.08
CA LEU A 94 -2.89 -13.85 -8.18
C LEU A 94 -3.62 -14.51 -9.36
N PRO A 95 -3.30 -15.77 -9.76
CA PRO A 95 -4.08 -16.46 -10.79
C PRO A 95 -5.57 -16.62 -10.47
N LYS A 96 -5.94 -16.74 -9.18
CA LYS A 96 -7.35 -16.78 -8.76
C LYS A 96 -8.10 -15.48 -8.98
N PHE A 97 -7.37 -14.36 -9.08
CA PHE A 97 -7.89 -13.04 -9.42
C PHE A 97 -7.79 -12.71 -10.92
N GLY A 98 -7.41 -13.72 -11.72
CA GLY A 98 -7.31 -13.55 -13.16
C GLY A 98 -6.05 -12.84 -13.64
N ILE A 99 -5.03 -12.70 -12.79
CA ILE A 99 -3.74 -12.12 -13.14
C ILE A 99 -2.78 -13.27 -13.49
N LYS A 100 -2.21 -13.25 -14.69
CA LYS A 100 -1.22 -14.23 -15.09
C LYS A 100 0.17 -13.86 -14.58
N VAL A 101 0.93 -14.86 -14.15
CA VAL A 101 2.33 -14.69 -13.73
C VAL A 101 3.25 -15.56 -14.56
N HIS A 102 4.27 -14.94 -15.14
CA HIS A 102 5.33 -15.59 -15.91
C HIS A 102 6.62 -15.54 -15.11
N PHE A 103 7.09 -16.69 -14.67
CA PHE A 103 8.39 -16.79 -14.03
C PHE A 103 9.46 -16.96 -15.10
N VAL A 104 10.47 -16.09 -15.07
CA VAL A 104 11.59 -16.10 -15.99
C VAL A 104 12.90 -16.14 -15.20
N ASP A 105 13.89 -16.80 -15.76
CA ASP A 105 15.24 -16.80 -15.19
C ASP A 105 15.85 -15.39 -15.42
N PRO A 106 16.25 -14.67 -14.37
CA PRO A 106 16.85 -13.35 -14.53
C PRO A 106 18.22 -13.38 -15.22
N ASP A 107 18.90 -14.53 -15.21
CA ASP A 107 20.22 -14.73 -15.82
C ASP A 107 20.11 -15.19 -17.28
N ASP A 108 18.93 -15.64 -17.73
CA ASP A 108 18.63 -16.06 -19.10
C ASP A 108 17.23 -15.54 -19.50
N PRO A 109 17.09 -14.24 -19.77
CA PRO A 109 15.80 -13.60 -20.04
C PRO A 109 15.22 -13.88 -21.42
#